data_440191f34aeb6510e687b136680a7b2a
#
_entry.id   440191f34aeb6510e687b136680a7b2a
#
_cell.length_a   1.000
_cell.length_b   1.000
_cell.length_c   1.000
_cell.angle_alpha   90.00
_cell.angle_beta   90.00
_cell.angle_gamma   90.00
#
_symmetry.space_group_name_H-M   'P 1'
#
loop_
_entity.id
_entity.type
_entity.pdbx_description
1 polymer ?
#
loop_
_entity_poly.entity_id
_entity_poly.type
_entity_poly.pdbx_seq_one_letter_code
_entity_poly.pdbx_strand_id
1 'polypeptide(L)'
;MTAKVTLSFSDQTIADARHWAERDGVSLSAWIDRAAQERALRSIFTAHAEAVRRAKLDLEAAALADEEEIAIVDAEVFRGRRRAAR
;
A
#
# COMPACT_ATOMS: atom_id res chain seq x y z
N MET A 1 -9.34 2.68 -25.80
CA MET A 1 -8.16 3.13 -26.53
C MET A 1 -6.98 2.22 -26.24
N THR A 2 -6.25 1.80 -27.25
CA THR A 2 -5.05 0.99 -27.06
C THR A 2 -3.82 1.77 -27.50
N ALA A 3 -2.73 1.57 -26.79
CA ALA A 3 -1.45 2.15 -27.14
C ALA A 3 -0.47 1.02 -27.43
N LYS A 4 0.39 1.22 -28.42
CA LYS A 4 1.44 0.25 -28.73
C LYS A 4 2.73 0.73 -28.10
N VAL A 5 3.35 -0.15 -27.32
CA VAL A 5 4.63 0.14 -26.70
C VAL A 5 5.59 -1.01 -26.98
N THR A 6 6.87 -0.68 -27.05
CA THR A 6 7.92 -1.68 -27.19
C THR A 6 8.57 -1.89 -25.83
N LEU A 7 8.60 -3.14 -25.40
CA LEU A 7 9.14 -3.51 -24.09
C LEU A 7 10.20 -4.59 -24.26
N SER A 8 11.16 -4.58 -23.37
CA SER A 8 12.16 -5.64 -23.28
C SER A 8 11.90 -6.51 -22.07
N PHE A 9 11.91 -7.81 -22.27
CA PHE A 9 11.72 -8.78 -21.20
C PHE A 9 12.91 -9.74 -21.20
N SER A 10 13.18 -10.32 -20.04
CA SER A 10 14.14 -11.43 -19.99
C SER A 10 13.54 -12.65 -20.71
N ASP A 11 14.42 -13.51 -21.18
CA ASP A 11 13.98 -14.73 -21.87
C ASP A 11 13.09 -15.59 -20.98
N GLN A 12 13.43 -15.67 -19.72
CA GLN A 12 12.64 -16.43 -18.75
C GLN A 12 11.24 -15.85 -18.58
N THR A 13 11.14 -14.54 -18.46
CA THR A 13 9.84 -13.86 -18.28
C THR A 13 8.94 -14.10 -19.50
N ILE A 14 9.50 -14.01 -20.72
CA ILE A 14 8.73 -14.24 -21.93
C ILE A 14 8.31 -15.71 -22.04
N ALA A 15 9.19 -16.65 -21.69
CA ALA A 15 8.84 -18.06 -21.69
C ALA A 15 7.69 -18.36 -20.73
N ASP A 16 7.76 -17.81 -19.54
CA ASP A 16 6.71 -17.98 -18.54
C ASP A 16 5.40 -17.36 -19.01
N ALA A 17 5.45 -16.15 -19.55
CA ALA A 17 4.27 -15.46 -20.05
C ALA A 17 3.60 -16.24 -21.18
N ARG A 18 4.38 -16.77 -22.12
CA ARG A 18 3.85 -17.59 -23.20
C ARG A 18 3.19 -18.86 -22.70
N HIS A 19 3.83 -19.52 -21.73
CA HIS A 19 3.29 -20.73 -21.14
C HIS A 19 1.92 -20.48 -20.50
N TRP A 20 1.81 -19.45 -19.68
CA TRP A 20 0.57 -19.16 -18.99
C TRP A 20 -0.51 -18.58 -19.88
N ALA A 21 -0.12 -17.79 -20.90
CA ALA A 21 -1.06 -17.30 -21.90
C ALA A 21 -1.68 -18.45 -22.68
N GLU A 22 -0.88 -19.42 -23.09
CA GLU A 22 -1.35 -20.62 -23.78
C GLU A 22 -2.31 -21.41 -22.91
N ARG A 23 -1.95 -21.61 -21.66
CA ARG A 23 -2.78 -22.34 -20.71
C ARG A 23 -4.13 -21.65 -20.50
N ASP A 24 -4.14 -20.32 -20.46
CA ASP A 24 -5.35 -19.55 -20.28
C ASP A 24 -6.15 -19.36 -21.58
N GLY A 25 -5.61 -19.79 -22.70
CA GLY A 25 -6.27 -19.68 -23.99
C GLY A 25 -6.36 -18.26 -24.50
N VAL A 26 -5.43 -17.40 -24.14
CA VAL A 26 -5.39 -15.99 -24.56
C VAL A 26 -4.10 -15.67 -25.28
N SER A 27 -4.08 -14.55 -26.02
CA SER A 27 -2.85 -14.10 -26.68
C SER A 27 -1.84 -13.62 -25.63
N LEU A 28 -0.57 -13.62 -26.02
CA LEU A 28 0.50 -13.11 -25.16
C LEU A 28 0.23 -11.65 -24.75
N SER A 29 -0.18 -10.83 -25.71
CA SER A 29 -0.50 -9.42 -25.43
C SER A 29 -1.64 -9.26 -24.43
N ALA A 30 -2.70 -10.04 -24.60
CA ALA A 30 -3.84 -10.01 -23.68
C ALA A 30 -3.45 -10.47 -22.29
N TRP A 31 -2.61 -11.50 -22.20
CA TRP A 31 -2.13 -12.01 -20.92
C TRP A 31 -1.28 -10.96 -20.20
N ILE A 32 -0.36 -10.31 -20.93
CA ILE A 32 0.50 -9.26 -20.35
C ILE A 32 -0.33 -8.05 -19.93
N ASP A 33 -1.29 -7.64 -20.75
CA ASP A 33 -2.18 -6.52 -20.42
C ASP A 33 -2.91 -6.77 -19.12
N ARG A 34 -3.47 -7.95 -18.97
CA ARG A 34 -4.16 -8.34 -17.75
C ARG A 34 -3.22 -8.39 -16.55
N ALA A 35 -2.04 -8.95 -16.73
CA ALA A 35 -1.03 -9.01 -15.67
C ALA A 35 -0.64 -7.61 -15.20
N ALA A 36 -0.46 -6.68 -16.14
CA ALA A 36 -0.14 -5.30 -15.83
C ALA A 36 -1.28 -4.62 -15.08
N GLN A 37 -2.54 -4.85 -15.48
CA GLN A 37 -3.70 -4.33 -14.79
C GLN A 37 -3.79 -4.84 -13.35
N GLU A 38 -3.58 -6.12 -13.16
CA GLU A 38 -3.60 -6.74 -11.83
C GLU A 38 -2.51 -6.16 -10.93
N ARG A 39 -1.31 -5.97 -11.50
CA ARG A 39 -0.21 -5.37 -10.76
C ARG A 39 -0.49 -3.92 -10.39
N ALA A 40 -1.06 -3.15 -11.31
CA ALA A 40 -1.42 -1.76 -11.08
C ALA A 40 -2.48 -1.64 -9.98
N LEU A 41 -3.50 -2.48 -10.02
CA LEU A 41 -4.53 -2.50 -8.97
C LEU A 41 -3.93 -2.84 -7.62
N ARG A 42 -3.05 -3.84 -7.56
CA ARG A 42 -2.39 -4.21 -6.32
C ARG A 42 -1.57 -3.05 -5.76
N SER A 43 -0.87 -2.33 -6.62
CA SER A 43 -0.08 -1.16 -6.22
C SER A 43 -0.97 -0.05 -5.69
N ILE A 44 -2.11 0.20 -6.34
CA ILE A 44 -3.09 1.20 -5.90
C ILE A 44 -3.65 0.84 -4.53
N PHE A 45 -4.05 -0.41 -4.32
CA PHE A 45 -4.57 -0.86 -3.03
C PHE A 45 -3.52 -0.77 -1.93
N THR A 46 -2.28 -1.13 -2.23
CA THR A 46 -1.19 -1.04 -1.25
C THR A 46 -0.94 0.42 -0.87
N ALA A 47 -0.88 1.32 -1.84
CA ALA A 47 -0.68 2.74 -1.58
C ALA A 47 -1.84 3.32 -0.76
N HIS A 48 -3.08 2.93 -1.09
CA HIS A 48 -4.25 3.36 -0.33
C HIS A 48 -4.20 2.87 1.12
N ALA A 49 -3.88 1.60 1.32
CA ALA A 49 -3.77 1.01 2.65
C ALA A 49 -2.69 1.72 3.48
N GLU A 50 -1.56 2.04 2.86
CA GLU A 50 -0.49 2.80 3.52
C GLU A 50 -0.92 4.21 3.89
N ALA A 51 -1.65 4.89 3.00
CA ALA A 51 -2.17 6.23 3.25
C ALA A 51 -3.17 6.23 4.41
N VAL A 52 -4.07 5.25 4.43
CA VAL A 52 -5.04 5.10 5.52
C VAL A 52 -4.34 4.84 6.85
N ARG A 53 -3.36 3.95 6.85
CA ARG A 53 -2.60 3.63 8.05
C ARG A 53 -1.83 4.84 8.57
N ARG A 54 -1.21 5.61 7.66
CA ARG A 54 -0.48 6.82 8.02
C ARG A 54 -1.41 7.86 8.63
N ALA A 55 -2.58 8.08 8.03
CA ALA A 55 -3.57 9.00 8.54
C ALA A 55 -4.04 8.60 9.95
N LYS A 56 -4.24 7.30 10.16
CA LYS A 56 -4.62 6.77 11.45
C LYS A 56 -3.53 7.00 12.50
N LEU A 57 -2.28 6.77 12.16
CA LEU A 57 -1.16 7.01 13.05
C LEU A 57 -1.02 8.50 13.38
N ASP A 58 -1.23 9.36 12.42
CA ASP A 58 -1.20 10.80 12.64
C ASP A 58 -2.30 11.26 13.60
N LEU A 59 -3.49 10.70 13.46
CA LEU A 59 -4.59 10.97 14.37
C LEU A 59 -4.29 10.47 15.78
N GLU A 60 -3.72 9.30 15.91
CA GLU A 60 -3.33 8.75 17.19
C GLU A 60 -2.24 9.59 17.86
N ALA A 61 -1.27 10.05 17.08
CA ALA A 61 -0.21 10.93 17.57
C ALA A 61 -0.78 12.27 18.03
N ALA A 62 -1.72 12.84 17.29
CA ALA A 62 -2.38 14.09 17.67
C ALA A 62 -3.19 13.91 18.95
N ALA A 63 -3.89 12.80 19.10
CA ALA A 63 -4.64 12.50 20.32
C ALA A 63 -3.73 12.36 21.51
N LEU A 64 -2.57 11.72 21.36
CA LEU A 64 -1.58 11.61 22.42
C LEU A 64 -0.99 12.96 22.80
N ALA A 65 -0.72 13.81 21.83
CA ALA A 65 -0.21 15.16 22.06
C ALA A 65 -1.21 15.99 22.87
N ASP A 66 -2.49 15.93 22.51
CA ASP A 66 -3.55 16.61 23.24
C ASP A 66 -3.67 16.07 24.65
N GLU A 67 -3.57 14.77 24.83
CA GLU A 67 -3.62 14.13 26.14
C GLU A 67 -2.42 14.54 27.00
N GLU A 68 -1.24 14.63 26.42
CA GLU A 68 -0.06 15.10 27.11
C GLU A 68 -0.17 16.57 27.51
N GLU A 69 -0.75 17.40 26.66
CA GLU A 69 -1.01 18.80 26.99
C GLU A 69 -1.93 18.95 28.18
N ILE A 70 -3.01 18.20 28.20
CA ILE A 70 -3.93 18.17 29.33
C ILE A 70 -3.21 17.67 30.57
N ALA A 71 -2.40 16.64 30.42
CA ALA A 71 -1.64 16.09 31.56
C ALA A 71 -0.63 17.09 32.12
N ILE A 72 -0.06 17.95 31.28
CA ILE A 72 0.86 19.00 31.76
C ILE A 72 0.12 20.01 32.62
N VAL A 73 -1.09 20.38 32.24
CA VAL A 73 -1.92 21.29 33.05
C VAL A 73 -2.21 20.68 34.43
N ASP A 74 -2.48 19.36 34.44
CA ASP A 74 -2.80 18.64 35.69
C ASP A 74 -1.62 17.87 36.25
N ALA A 75 -0.44 18.01 35.68
CA ALA A 75 0.71 17.17 35.98
C ALA A 75 1.12 17.20 37.45
N GLU A 76 0.91 18.29 38.14
CA GLU A 76 1.22 18.41 39.55
C GLU A 76 0.32 17.54 40.42
N VAL A 77 -0.88 17.26 39.92
CA VAL A 77 -1.86 16.46 40.65
C VAL A 77 -1.75 14.97 40.30
N PHE A 78 -1.54 14.62 39.00
CA PHE A 78 -1.58 13.25 38.55
C PHE A 78 -0.27 12.82 37.87
N ARG A 79 0.79 12.89 38.59
CA ARG A 79 2.10 12.55 38.09
C ARG A 79 2.21 11.09 37.66
N GLY A 80 2.81 10.84 36.48
CA GLY A 80 3.06 9.50 35.97
C GLY A 80 1.91 8.86 35.22
N ARG A 81 0.75 9.46 35.26
CA ARG A 81 -0.46 8.93 34.67
C ARG A 81 -0.33 8.64 33.16
N ARG A 82 0.26 9.54 32.43
CA ARG A 82 0.40 9.37 30.97
C ARG A 82 1.36 8.27 30.57
N ARG A 83 2.24 7.86 31.44
CA ARG A 83 3.20 6.77 31.16
C ARG A 83 2.50 5.44 31.10
N ALA A 84 1.44 5.27 31.83
CA ALA A 84 0.67 4.03 31.83
C ALA A 84 -0.12 3.83 30.53
N ALA A 85 -0.36 4.88 29.77
CA ALA A 85 -1.10 4.83 28.52
C ALA A 85 -0.29 4.29 27.35
N ARG A 86 0.98 4.02 27.52
CA ARG A 86 1.84 3.55 26.46
C ARG A 86 1.94 2.06 26.35
#